data_b2e21bd5d4449b73320163fc81a3f5f2
#
_entry.id   b2e21bd5d4449b73320163fc81a3f5f2
#
_cell.length_a   1.000
_cell.length_b   1.000
_cell.length_c   1.000
_cell.angle_alpha   90.00
_cell.angle_beta   90.00
_cell.angle_gamma   90.00
#
_symmetry.space_group_name_H-M   'P 1'
#
loop_
_entity.id
_entity.type
_entity.pdbx_description
1 polymer ?
#
loop_
_entity_poly.entity_id
_entity_poly.type
_entity_poly.pdbx_seq_one_letter_code
_entity_poly.pdbx_strand_id
1 'polypeptide(L)'
;MKASIQAVAAEAGVSISTVSRTFAKPNLVLPETRSKVMAAAEKLDYRISRSAAALKTGQSFRVALLMSDPISTWFNSNTYAGLDSVLHPAGYDISIFEMADAHDRHEFSATLPVRRNVDAVIVNSFNIVPEEVEKLSNMKVPIVGINIPSINGFNATVSIDDRQAMHVAVEHLFSMGHRRIAYAYETSNDNNQNMVFSAEARLHGLMETAEKRKMTVERIAIRNYEDATNTILNSLLTMDPAPTALYCESDELALPVIYNAMQELVVPRSMPTARPITCLLCR
;
A
#
# COMPACT_ATOMS: atom_id res chain seq x y z
N MET A 1 -22.71 7.32 34.46
CA MET A 1 -21.32 7.26 34.95
C MET A 1 -20.71 6.00 34.38
N LYS A 2 -19.56 6.05 33.65
CA LYS A 2 -18.92 4.83 33.12
C LYS A 2 -18.47 3.96 34.30
N ALA A 3 -18.81 2.67 34.26
CA ALA A 3 -18.40 1.73 35.30
C ALA A 3 -16.85 1.64 35.35
N SER A 4 -16.32 1.52 36.56
CA SER A 4 -14.88 1.43 36.79
C SER A 4 -14.45 -0.01 37.02
N ILE A 5 -13.18 -0.33 36.85
CA ILE A 5 -12.63 -1.67 37.15
C ILE A 5 -12.83 -2.05 38.63
N GLN A 6 -12.85 -1.06 39.51
CA GLN A 6 -13.13 -1.24 40.94
C GLN A 6 -14.58 -1.71 41.16
N ALA A 7 -15.53 -1.14 40.40
CA ALA A 7 -16.94 -1.55 40.51
C ALA A 7 -17.12 -3.00 40.04
N VAL A 8 -16.45 -3.40 38.95
CA VAL A 8 -16.49 -4.80 38.49
C VAL A 8 -15.85 -5.76 39.49
N ALA A 9 -14.74 -5.35 40.10
CA ALA A 9 -14.08 -6.16 41.14
C ALA A 9 -14.99 -6.38 42.36
N ALA A 10 -15.66 -5.32 42.81
CA ALA A 10 -16.62 -5.40 43.92
C ALA A 10 -17.81 -6.27 43.57
N GLU A 11 -18.42 -6.10 42.41
CA GLU A 11 -19.56 -6.89 41.93
C GLU A 11 -19.22 -8.38 41.75
N ALA A 12 -18.03 -8.70 41.22
CA ALA A 12 -17.56 -10.06 41.01
C ALA A 12 -16.99 -10.73 42.28
N GLY A 13 -16.79 -9.98 43.37
CA GLY A 13 -16.18 -10.49 44.59
C GLY A 13 -14.70 -10.88 44.44
N VAL A 14 -13.95 -10.21 43.59
CA VAL A 14 -12.55 -10.52 43.31
C VAL A 14 -11.65 -9.27 43.39
N SER A 15 -10.35 -9.47 43.37
CA SER A 15 -9.39 -8.33 43.33
C SER A 15 -9.39 -7.64 41.98
N ILE A 16 -9.01 -6.34 41.95
CA ILE A 16 -8.82 -5.57 40.71
C ILE A 16 -7.80 -6.25 39.81
N SER A 17 -6.74 -6.86 40.38
CA SER A 17 -5.75 -7.63 39.62
C SER A 17 -6.34 -8.87 38.95
N THR A 18 -7.29 -9.52 39.57
CA THR A 18 -8.01 -10.66 38.97
C THR A 18 -8.90 -10.21 37.83
N VAL A 19 -9.63 -9.10 37.97
CA VAL A 19 -10.39 -8.50 36.85
C VAL A 19 -9.47 -8.16 35.70
N SER A 20 -8.40 -7.42 35.97
CA SER A 20 -7.39 -7.06 34.93
C SER A 20 -6.83 -8.29 34.23
N ARG A 21 -6.53 -9.37 34.98
CA ARG A 21 -5.97 -10.61 34.41
C ARG A 21 -7.01 -11.38 33.60
N THR A 22 -8.26 -11.38 34.01
CA THR A 22 -9.35 -12.02 33.27
C THR A 22 -9.47 -11.49 31.87
N PHE A 23 -9.31 -10.19 31.68
CA PHE A 23 -9.39 -9.58 30.36
C PHE A 23 -8.06 -9.66 29.57
N ALA A 24 -6.92 -9.52 30.24
CA ALA A 24 -5.61 -9.47 29.54
C ALA A 24 -5.03 -10.86 29.24
N LYS A 25 -5.28 -11.83 30.12
CA LYS A 25 -4.73 -13.20 30.06
C LYS A 25 -5.76 -14.20 30.58
N PRO A 26 -6.89 -14.41 29.85
CA PRO A 26 -8.03 -15.22 30.35
C PRO A 26 -7.64 -16.66 30.68
N ASN A 27 -6.65 -17.21 30.00
CA ASN A 27 -6.14 -18.56 30.21
C ASN A 27 -5.41 -18.73 31.57
N LEU A 28 -5.04 -17.63 32.23
CA LEU A 28 -4.39 -17.65 33.57
C LEU A 28 -5.39 -17.45 34.72
N VAL A 29 -6.71 -17.48 34.44
CA VAL A 29 -7.76 -17.32 35.43
C VAL A 29 -8.68 -18.54 35.35
N LEU A 30 -9.06 -19.07 36.51
CA LEU A 30 -9.96 -20.23 36.59
C LEU A 30 -11.26 -19.93 35.85
N PRO A 31 -11.86 -20.89 35.11
CA PRO A 31 -13.06 -20.70 34.30
C PRO A 31 -14.22 -20.10 35.09
N GLU A 32 -14.43 -20.57 36.31
CA GLU A 32 -15.50 -20.08 37.20
C GLU A 32 -15.29 -18.60 37.57
N THR A 33 -14.07 -18.21 37.94
CA THR A 33 -13.73 -16.83 38.28
C THR A 33 -13.88 -15.93 37.08
N ARG A 34 -13.45 -16.41 35.90
CA ARG A 34 -13.61 -15.70 34.62
C ARG A 34 -15.09 -15.44 34.32
N SER A 35 -15.95 -16.45 34.47
CA SER A 35 -17.39 -16.29 34.24
C SER A 35 -18.01 -15.25 35.18
N LYS A 36 -17.65 -15.25 36.47
CA LYS A 36 -18.13 -14.25 37.46
C LYS A 36 -17.71 -12.82 37.04
N VAL A 37 -16.47 -12.64 36.64
CA VAL A 37 -15.95 -11.32 36.20
C VAL A 37 -16.64 -10.86 34.93
N MET A 38 -16.84 -11.74 33.94
CA MET A 38 -17.50 -11.39 32.67
C MET A 38 -18.98 -11.02 32.91
N ALA A 39 -19.71 -11.76 33.74
CA ALA A 39 -21.08 -11.43 34.11
C ALA A 39 -21.19 -10.08 34.84
N ALA A 40 -20.26 -9.80 35.76
CA ALA A 40 -20.23 -8.51 36.47
C ALA A 40 -19.92 -7.35 35.49
N ALA A 41 -18.99 -7.54 34.54
CA ALA A 41 -18.65 -6.55 33.54
C ALA A 41 -19.85 -6.27 32.62
N GLU A 42 -20.55 -7.29 32.15
CA GLU A 42 -21.75 -7.14 31.33
C GLU A 42 -22.88 -6.42 32.08
N LYS A 43 -23.16 -6.80 33.33
CA LYS A 43 -24.17 -6.16 34.19
C LYS A 43 -23.90 -4.66 34.37
N LEU A 44 -22.64 -4.26 34.46
CA LEU A 44 -22.21 -2.88 34.69
C LEU A 44 -21.93 -2.12 33.40
N ASP A 45 -22.14 -2.72 32.20
CA ASP A 45 -21.67 -2.18 30.89
C ASP A 45 -20.21 -1.69 30.94
N TYR A 46 -19.38 -2.47 31.63
CA TYR A 46 -17.96 -2.19 31.74
C TYR A 46 -17.21 -2.67 30.50
N ARG A 47 -16.57 -1.75 29.84
CA ARG A 47 -15.64 -2.05 28.74
C ARG A 47 -14.24 -1.60 29.12
N ILE A 48 -13.26 -2.45 28.86
CA ILE A 48 -11.86 -2.06 29.07
C ILE A 48 -11.55 -0.82 28.23
N SER A 49 -11.05 0.21 28.90
CA SER A 49 -10.46 1.34 28.21
C SER A 49 -9.11 0.90 27.64
N ARG A 50 -8.99 0.85 26.30
CA ARG A 50 -7.69 0.60 25.63
C ARG A 50 -6.63 1.59 26.10
N SER A 51 -7.02 2.85 26.38
CA SER A 51 -6.12 3.86 26.92
C SER A 51 -5.58 3.50 28.31
N ALA A 52 -6.38 2.86 29.16
CA ALA A 52 -5.93 2.40 30.49
C ALA A 52 -4.99 1.17 30.37
N ALA A 53 -5.23 0.30 29.40
CA ALA A 53 -4.33 -0.81 29.09
C ALA A 53 -3.00 -0.28 28.52
N ALA A 54 -3.04 0.67 27.62
CA ALA A 54 -1.87 1.33 27.02
C ALA A 54 -0.97 1.99 28.08
N LEU A 55 -1.56 2.72 29.05
CA LEU A 55 -0.82 3.32 30.16
C LEU A 55 -0.10 2.27 31.03
N LYS A 56 -0.68 1.09 31.18
CA LYS A 56 -0.12 0.02 32.03
C LYS A 56 0.95 -0.79 31.32
N THR A 57 0.81 -1.03 30.01
CA THR A 57 1.72 -1.86 29.20
C THR A 57 2.80 -1.04 28.51
N GLY A 58 2.60 0.27 28.36
CA GLY A 58 3.41 1.13 27.52
C GLY A 58 3.19 0.93 26.02
N GLN A 59 2.19 0.12 25.63
CA GLN A 59 1.81 -0.17 24.25
C GLN A 59 0.55 0.58 23.88
N SER A 60 0.55 1.18 22.68
CA SER A 60 -0.61 1.93 22.16
C SER A 60 -1.65 1.02 21.48
N PHE A 61 -1.24 -0.19 21.08
CA PHE A 61 -1.99 -1.12 20.24
C PHE A 61 -2.41 -0.47 18.92
N ARG A 62 -1.53 0.36 18.37
CA ARG A 62 -1.70 1.03 17.09
C ARG A 62 -0.46 0.88 16.24
N VAL A 63 -0.70 0.70 14.93
CA VAL A 63 0.31 0.71 13.89
C VAL A 63 0.00 1.87 12.96
N ALA A 64 0.98 2.72 12.68
CA ALA A 64 0.85 3.76 11.66
C ALA A 64 1.14 3.14 10.29
N LEU A 65 0.25 3.35 9.34
CA LEU A 65 0.43 2.98 7.93
C LEU A 65 0.52 4.25 7.10
N LEU A 66 1.71 4.51 6.54
CA LEU A 66 2.00 5.66 5.70
C LEU A 66 1.85 5.25 4.24
N MET A 67 1.13 6.01 3.45
CA MET A 67 0.87 5.75 2.03
C MET A 67 1.12 7.02 1.21
N SER A 68 1.69 6.90 0.01
CA SER A 68 1.85 8.01 -0.93
C SER A 68 0.59 8.32 -1.71
N ASP A 69 -0.20 7.30 -1.99
CA ASP A 69 -1.41 7.37 -2.78
C ASP A 69 -2.66 7.13 -1.92
N PRO A 70 -3.86 7.51 -2.40
CA PRO A 70 -5.10 7.27 -1.68
C PRO A 70 -5.32 5.79 -1.34
N ILE A 71 -5.97 5.53 -0.21
CA ILE A 71 -6.34 4.17 0.22
C ILE A 71 -7.23 3.45 -0.80
N SER A 72 -7.93 4.20 -1.66
CA SER A 72 -8.83 3.67 -2.69
C SER A 72 -8.11 2.97 -3.84
N THR A 73 -6.80 3.18 -4.03
CA THR A 73 -6.06 2.45 -5.06
C THR A 73 -6.05 0.96 -4.77
N TRP A 74 -5.99 0.14 -5.84
CA TRP A 74 -6.02 -1.33 -5.70
C TRP A 74 -4.89 -1.84 -4.80
N PHE A 75 -3.68 -1.32 -4.98
CA PHE A 75 -2.52 -1.76 -4.21
C PHE A 75 -2.66 -1.41 -2.72
N ASN A 76 -3.02 -0.16 -2.41
CA ASN A 76 -3.15 0.30 -1.02
C ASN A 76 -4.31 -0.40 -0.29
N SER A 77 -5.45 -0.58 -0.94
CA SER A 77 -6.60 -1.27 -0.33
C SER A 77 -6.30 -2.74 -0.03
N ASN A 78 -5.59 -3.45 -0.93
CA ASN A 78 -5.18 -4.84 -0.70
C ASN A 78 -4.07 -4.94 0.35
N THR A 79 -3.12 -4.01 0.37
CA THR A 79 -2.10 -3.92 1.43
C THR A 79 -2.75 -3.73 2.79
N TYR A 80 -3.69 -2.78 2.90
CA TYR A 80 -4.46 -2.58 4.12
C TYR A 80 -5.20 -3.84 4.55
N ALA A 81 -5.95 -4.48 3.63
CA ALA A 81 -6.69 -5.70 3.92
C ALA A 81 -5.78 -6.84 4.42
N GLY A 82 -4.60 -7.00 3.81
CA GLY A 82 -3.61 -7.98 4.24
C GLY A 82 -3.08 -7.69 5.65
N LEU A 83 -2.74 -6.44 5.94
CA LEU A 83 -2.28 -6.00 7.25
C LEU A 83 -3.38 -6.17 8.32
N ASP A 84 -4.61 -5.74 8.01
CA ASP A 84 -5.75 -5.83 8.93
C ASP A 84 -6.06 -7.28 9.30
N SER A 85 -5.98 -8.20 8.35
CA SER A 85 -6.22 -9.63 8.58
C SER A 85 -5.30 -10.25 9.65
N VAL A 86 -4.13 -9.66 9.88
CA VAL A 86 -3.14 -10.13 10.87
C VAL A 86 -3.15 -9.26 12.12
N LEU A 87 -3.17 -7.94 11.96
CA LEU A 87 -3.02 -6.99 13.06
C LEU A 87 -4.29 -6.88 13.91
N HIS A 88 -5.46 -6.87 13.28
CA HIS A 88 -6.74 -6.77 14.00
C HIS A 88 -6.99 -7.95 14.96
N PRO A 89 -6.82 -9.21 14.55
CA PRO A 89 -6.91 -10.35 15.50
C PRO A 89 -5.87 -10.30 16.61
N ALA A 90 -4.71 -9.68 16.36
CA ALA A 90 -3.67 -9.46 17.38
C ALA A 90 -3.99 -8.28 18.32
N GLY A 91 -5.10 -7.58 18.11
CA GLY A 91 -5.57 -6.47 18.95
C GLY A 91 -5.02 -5.10 18.55
N TYR A 92 -4.39 -4.97 17.39
CA TYR A 92 -3.89 -3.71 16.88
C TYR A 92 -4.89 -3.01 15.96
N ASP A 93 -5.01 -1.70 16.11
CA ASP A 93 -5.69 -0.83 15.16
C ASP A 93 -4.67 -0.24 14.17
N ILE A 94 -5.06 -0.07 12.91
CA ILE A 94 -4.24 0.58 11.88
C ILE A 94 -4.70 2.03 11.75
N SER A 95 -3.77 2.97 11.91
CA SER A 95 -3.99 4.39 11.64
C SER A 95 -3.33 4.74 10.32
N ILE A 96 -4.15 5.15 9.33
CA ILE A 96 -3.69 5.50 7.98
C ILE A 96 -3.30 6.97 7.96
N PHE A 97 -2.17 7.26 7.31
CA PHE A 97 -1.66 8.59 7.04
C PHE A 97 -1.30 8.69 5.56
N GLU A 98 -2.01 9.53 4.84
CA GLU A 98 -1.70 9.84 3.44
C GLU A 98 -0.60 10.90 3.40
N MET A 99 0.47 10.63 2.67
CA MET A 99 1.66 11.44 2.54
C MET A 99 1.73 11.98 1.12
N ALA A 100 0.87 12.94 0.79
CA ALA A 100 0.75 13.46 -0.57
C ALA A 100 2.02 14.15 -1.05
N ASP A 101 2.80 14.75 -0.13
CA ASP A 101 4.02 15.45 -0.47
C ASP A 101 5.10 15.40 0.63
N ALA A 102 6.20 16.07 0.42
CA ALA A 102 7.30 16.16 1.36
C ALA A 102 6.94 16.95 2.64
N HIS A 103 5.96 17.86 2.55
CA HIS A 103 5.49 18.63 3.72
C HIS A 103 4.74 17.73 4.68
N ASP A 104 3.80 16.92 4.18
CA ASP A 104 3.05 15.95 4.99
C ASP A 104 3.98 14.98 5.72
N ARG A 105 5.02 14.48 5.04
CA ARG A 105 6.04 13.60 5.64
C ARG A 105 6.82 14.30 6.75
N HIS A 106 7.23 15.54 6.49
CA HIS A 106 7.97 16.33 7.48
C HIS A 106 7.11 16.60 8.71
N GLU A 107 5.85 17.02 8.54
CA GLU A 107 4.90 17.24 9.62
C GLU A 107 4.64 15.96 10.41
N PHE A 108 4.41 14.84 9.73
CA PHE A 108 4.23 13.54 10.36
C PHE A 108 5.44 13.17 11.22
N SER A 109 6.64 13.20 10.62
CA SER A 109 7.88 12.82 11.33
C SER A 109 8.23 13.75 12.49
N ALA A 110 7.80 15.02 12.45
CA ALA A 110 7.94 15.96 13.55
C ALA A 110 6.93 15.74 14.67
N THR A 111 5.71 15.32 14.32
CA THR A 111 4.59 15.24 15.26
C THR A 111 4.48 13.88 15.94
N LEU A 112 4.77 12.78 15.22
CA LEU A 112 4.61 11.41 15.71
C LEU A 112 5.48 11.11 16.95
N PRO A 113 6.77 11.51 17.02
CA PRO A 113 7.61 11.28 18.20
C PRO A 113 7.05 11.91 19.47
N VAL A 114 6.39 13.06 19.35
CA VAL A 114 5.78 13.77 20.48
C VAL A 114 4.55 13.04 20.99
N ARG A 115 3.75 12.48 20.09
CA ARG A 115 2.49 11.83 20.45
C ARG A 115 2.67 10.43 21.05
N ARG A 116 3.77 9.73 20.77
CA ARG A 116 4.05 8.35 21.25
C ARG A 116 2.84 7.43 21.19
N ASN A 117 2.08 7.48 20.10
CA ASN A 117 0.77 6.84 20.01
C ASN A 117 0.73 5.67 19.03
N VAL A 118 1.89 5.13 18.64
CA VAL A 118 2.01 3.94 17.78
C VAL A 118 3.13 3.01 18.29
N ASP A 119 2.97 1.73 18.05
CA ASP A 119 3.91 0.68 18.43
C ASP A 119 4.79 0.23 17.26
N ALA A 120 4.40 0.58 16.03
CA ALA A 120 5.17 0.36 14.82
C ALA A 120 4.75 1.36 13.74
N VAL A 121 5.64 1.57 12.75
CA VAL A 121 5.38 2.37 11.55
C VAL A 121 5.57 1.47 10.34
N ILE A 122 4.60 1.47 9.44
CA ILE A 122 4.68 0.80 8.14
C ILE A 122 4.70 1.89 7.07
N VAL A 123 5.69 1.83 6.19
CA VAL A 123 5.84 2.75 5.05
C VAL A 123 5.54 1.97 3.78
N ASN A 124 4.56 2.43 3.02
CA ASN A 124 4.06 1.73 1.85
C ASN A 124 4.36 2.50 0.56
N SER A 125 5.25 1.96 -0.26
CA SER A 125 5.57 2.40 -1.62
C SER A 125 6.17 3.80 -1.78
N PHE A 126 6.85 4.35 -0.75
CA PHE A 126 7.62 5.57 -0.93
C PHE A 126 8.92 5.58 -0.11
N ASN A 127 9.86 6.46 -0.48
CA ASN A 127 11.13 6.59 0.19
C ASN A 127 11.01 7.51 1.42
N ILE A 128 11.78 7.17 2.45
CA ILE A 128 12.00 8.04 3.59
C ILE A 128 13.41 8.62 3.45
N VAL A 129 13.54 9.94 3.58
CA VAL A 129 14.86 10.58 3.56
C VAL A 129 15.62 10.33 4.86
N PRO A 130 16.97 10.38 4.87
CA PRO A 130 17.77 10.07 6.05
C PRO A 130 17.38 10.81 7.33
N GLU A 131 16.98 12.08 7.21
CA GLU A 131 16.55 12.89 8.36
C GLU A 131 15.23 12.39 8.96
N GLU A 132 14.32 11.89 8.14
CA GLU A 132 13.05 11.29 8.58
C GLU A 132 13.30 9.93 9.25
N VAL A 133 14.21 9.13 8.68
CA VAL A 133 14.66 7.86 9.28
C VAL A 133 15.23 8.10 10.68
N GLU A 134 16.10 9.10 10.86
CA GLU A 134 16.67 9.44 12.16
C GLU A 134 15.58 9.81 13.17
N LYS A 135 14.63 10.66 12.79
CA LYS A 135 13.50 11.05 13.64
C LYS A 135 12.64 9.84 14.06
N LEU A 136 12.31 8.96 13.09
CA LEU A 136 11.52 7.76 13.37
C LEU A 136 12.31 6.77 14.24
N SER A 137 13.61 6.61 14.01
CA SER A 137 14.48 5.74 14.80
C SER A 137 14.56 6.18 16.28
N ASN A 138 14.50 7.49 16.54
CA ASN A 138 14.47 8.05 17.89
C ASN A 138 13.21 7.65 18.68
N MET A 139 12.14 7.24 18.02
CA MET A 139 10.93 6.71 18.66
C MET A 139 11.12 5.32 19.28
N LYS A 140 12.16 4.60 18.88
CA LYS A 140 12.44 3.21 19.30
C LYS A 140 11.28 2.24 18.98
N VAL A 141 10.53 2.50 17.92
CA VAL A 141 9.51 1.61 17.37
C VAL A 141 10.01 0.99 16.08
N PRO A 142 9.63 -0.25 15.75
CA PRO A 142 10.00 -0.87 14.48
C PRO A 142 9.39 -0.10 13.29
N ILE A 143 10.20 0.02 12.23
CA ILE A 143 9.82 0.61 10.95
C ILE A 143 9.90 -0.49 9.91
N VAL A 144 8.80 -0.76 9.22
CA VAL A 144 8.69 -1.81 8.19
C VAL A 144 8.36 -1.15 6.85
N GLY A 145 9.09 -1.53 5.81
CA GLY A 145 8.84 -1.08 4.45
C GLY A 145 8.04 -2.11 3.64
N ILE A 146 7.03 -1.66 2.92
CA ILE A 146 6.30 -2.46 1.93
C ILE A 146 6.56 -1.85 0.56
N ASN A 147 6.91 -2.68 -0.40
CA ASN A 147 7.29 -2.27 -1.75
C ASN A 147 8.44 -1.24 -1.77
N ILE A 148 9.41 -1.44 -0.89
CA ILE A 148 10.60 -0.61 -0.75
C ILE A 148 11.82 -1.47 -1.06
N PRO A 149 12.65 -1.10 -2.05
CA PRO A 149 13.76 -1.93 -2.51
C PRO A 149 14.96 -1.94 -1.57
N SER A 150 15.09 -0.93 -0.69
CA SER A 150 16.23 -0.79 0.21
C SER A 150 15.83 -1.03 1.66
N ILE A 151 16.65 -1.81 2.38
CA ILE A 151 16.47 -2.01 3.83
C ILE A 151 17.03 -0.85 4.66
N ASN A 152 17.72 0.12 4.04
CA ASN A 152 18.33 1.22 4.77
C ASN A 152 17.27 2.05 5.51
N GLY A 153 17.39 2.12 6.82
CA GLY A 153 16.44 2.82 7.68
C GLY A 153 15.21 2.01 8.11
N PHE A 154 15.09 0.76 7.67
CA PHE A 154 13.98 -0.13 8.00
C PHE A 154 14.47 -1.32 8.85
N ASN A 155 13.64 -1.78 9.78
CA ASN A 155 13.89 -3.01 10.52
C ASN A 155 13.61 -4.27 9.68
N ALA A 156 12.68 -4.14 8.73
CA ALA A 156 12.37 -5.16 7.73
C ALA A 156 11.74 -4.50 6.49
N THR A 157 11.87 -5.15 5.34
CA THR A 157 11.18 -4.75 4.10
C THR A 157 10.58 -5.96 3.41
N VAL A 158 9.43 -5.74 2.76
CA VAL A 158 8.80 -6.70 1.85
C VAL A 158 8.63 -5.99 0.51
N SER A 159 9.21 -6.53 -0.55
CA SER A 159 9.14 -5.95 -1.89
C SER A 159 9.04 -7.01 -2.96
N ILE A 160 8.53 -6.59 -4.12
CA ILE A 160 8.57 -7.36 -5.36
C ILE A 160 9.84 -6.94 -6.10
N ASP A 161 10.47 -7.85 -6.82
CA ASP A 161 11.50 -7.48 -7.78
C ASP A 161 10.82 -6.98 -9.07
N ASP A 162 10.50 -5.68 -9.08
CA ASP A 162 9.85 -5.00 -10.20
C ASP A 162 10.68 -5.11 -11.50
N ARG A 163 12.01 -5.11 -11.38
CA ARG A 163 12.90 -5.26 -12.53
C ARG A 163 12.79 -6.64 -13.16
N GLN A 164 12.77 -7.69 -12.33
CA GLN A 164 12.57 -9.06 -12.79
C GLN A 164 11.14 -9.28 -13.33
N ALA A 165 10.13 -8.67 -12.71
CA ALA A 165 8.76 -8.73 -13.20
C ALA A 165 8.65 -8.16 -14.63
N MET A 166 9.31 -7.02 -14.89
CA MET A 166 9.36 -6.43 -16.23
C MET A 166 10.14 -7.28 -17.24
N HIS A 167 11.19 -7.95 -16.78
CA HIS A 167 11.89 -8.92 -17.64
C HIS A 167 10.91 -10.00 -18.14
N VAL A 168 10.11 -10.58 -17.25
CA VAL A 168 9.10 -11.60 -17.63
C VAL A 168 8.07 -11.05 -18.61
N ALA A 169 7.57 -9.83 -18.38
CA ALA A 169 6.57 -9.21 -19.26
C ALA A 169 7.12 -8.94 -20.67
N VAL A 170 8.33 -8.40 -20.78
CA VAL A 170 8.96 -8.12 -22.08
C VAL A 170 9.30 -9.41 -22.82
N GLU A 171 9.80 -10.45 -22.13
CA GLU A 171 10.06 -11.77 -22.73
C GLU A 171 8.78 -12.39 -23.27
N HIS A 172 7.66 -12.22 -22.56
CA HIS A 172 6.37 -12.70 -23.03
C HIS A 172 5.96 -11.99 -24.34
N LEU A 173 6.04 -10.64 -24.39
CA LEU A 173 5.76 -9.89 -25.61
C LEU A 173 6.68 -10.30 -26.77
N PHE A 174 7.96 -10.49 -26.49
CA PHE A 174 8.94 -10.93 -27.47
C PHE A 174 8.59 -12.32 -28.04
N SER A 175 8.18 -13.26 -27.16
CA SER A 175 7.77 -14.62 -27.56
C SER A 175 6.52 -14.62 -28.43
N MET A 176 5.60 -13.65 -28.24
CA MET A 176 4.43 -13.43 -29.08
C MET A 176 4.75 -12.79 -30.45
N GLY A 177 6.01 -12.44 -30.68
CA GLY A 177 6.45 -11.86 -31.94
C GLY A 177 6.50 -10.34 -31.99
N HIS A 178 6.16 -9.65 -30.88
CA HIS A 178 6.26 -8.21 -30.82
C HIS A 178 7.72 -7.75 -30.84
N ARG A 179 8.02 -6.68 -31.59
CA ARG A 179 9.37 -6.09 -31.72
C ARG A 179 9.34 -4.59 -31.49
N ARG A 180 8.18 -3.96 -31.63
CA ARG A 180 7.92 -2.54 -31.31
C ARG A 180 6.72 -2.50 -30.38
N ILE A 181 6.94 -1.97 -29.20
CA ILE A 181 5.92 -1.83 -28.15
C ILE A 181 5.80 -0.38 -27.72
N ALA A 182 4.62 0.02 -27.27
CA ALA A 182 4.42 1.27 -26.55
C ALA A 182 4.35 0.99 -25.05
N TYR A 183 4.90 1.89 -24.24
CA TYR A 183 4.84 1.87 -22.78
C TYR A 183 4.20 3.15 -22.26
N ALA A 184 3.00 3.04 -21.71
CA ALA A 184 2.30 4.15 -21.08
C ALA A 184 2.57 4.14 -19.57
N TYR A 185 3.03 5.27 -19.05
CA TYR A 185 3.44 5.43 -17.66
C TYR A 185 3.10 6.81 -17.13
N GLU A 186 2.90 6.91 -15.84
CA GLU A 186 2.70 8.19 -15.16
C GLU A 186 4.03 8.90 -14.94
N THR A 187 4.06 10.20 -15.26
CA THR A 187 5.17 11.05 -14.86
C THR A 187 4.87 11.64 -13.51
N SER A 188 5.69 11.34 -12.49
CA SER A 188 5.62 12.03 -11.21
C SER A 188 5.73 13.55 -11.42
N ASN A 189 4.86 14.31 -10.78
CA ASN A 189 5.04 15.76 -10.69
C ASN A 189 6.40 16.05 -10.06
N ASP A 190 7.10 17.08 -10.53
CA ASP A 190 8.47 17.46 -10.12
C ASP A 190 8.68 17.54 -8.60
N ASN A 191 7.62 17.74 -7.83
CA ASN A 191 7.65 17.78 -6.36
C ASN A 191 7.73 16.40 -5.69
N ASN A 192 7.55 15.31 -6.43
CA ASN A 192 7.42 13.95 -5.88
C ASN A 192 8.52 12.98 -6.33
N GLN A 193 9.62 13.49 -6.88
CA GLN A 193 10.73 12.68 -7.46
C GLN A 193 11.32 11.62 -6.51
N ASN A 194 11.10 11.74 -5.20
CA ASN A 194 11.62 10.79 -4.21
C ASN A 194 10.63 9.68 -3.83
N MET A 195 9.46 9.59 -4.47
CA MET A 195 8.37 8.71 -4.01
C MET A 195 8.11 7.48 -4.89
N VAL A 196 8.74 7.35 -6.07
CA VAL A 196 8.35 6.33 -7.06
C VAL A 196 9.50 5.38 -7.38
N PHE A 197 9.77 4.42 -6.49
CA PHE A 197 10.78 3.38 -6.77
C PHE A 197 10.32 2.31 -7.75
N SER A 198 9.08 1.87 -7.59
CA SER A 198 8.53 0.75 -8.35
C SER A 198 8.41 1.11 -9.84
N ALA A 199 7.90 2.30 -10.16
CA ALA A 199 7.77 2.77 -11.54
C ALA A 199 9.14 2.92 -12.22
N GLU A 200 10.13 3.48 -11.52
CA GLU A 200 11.49 3.63 -12.05
C GLU A 200 12.16 2.26 -12.25
N ALA A 201 12.02 1.35 -11.30
CA ALA A 201 12.55 -0.02 -11.41
C ALA A 201 11.90 -0.79 -12.57
N ARG A 202 10.59 -0.62 -12.77
CA ARG A 202 9.84 -1.19 -13.90
C ARG A 202 10.34 -0.63 -15.23
N LEU A 203 10.41 0.70 -15.37
CA LEU A 203 10.91 1.33 -16.59
C LEU A 203 12.33 0.84 -16.91
N HIS A 204 13.19 0.75 -15.90
CA HIS A 204 14.57 0.29 -16.08
C HIS A 204 14.62 -1.17 -16.54
N GLY A 205 13.86 -2.08 -15.89
CA GLY A 205 13.76 -3.49 -16.27
C GLY A 205 13.20 -3.70 -17.67
N LEU A 206 12.19 -2.90 -18.06
CA LEU A 206 11.62 -2.89 -19.39
C LEU A 206 12.65 -2.49 -20.45
N MET A 207 13.31 -1.34 -20.26
CA MET A 207 14.29 -0.83 -21.24
C MET A 207 15.48 -1.76 -21.40
N GLU A 208 16.03 -2.27 -20.29
CA GLU A 208 17.16 -3.21 -20.32
C GLU A 208 16.82 -4.51 -21.08
N THR A 209 15.62 -5.04 -20.85
CA THR A 209 15.20 -6.28 -21.50
C THR A 209 14.89 -6.06 -22.98
N ALA A 210 14.23 -4.94 -23.30
CA ALA A 210 13.94 -4.57 -24.68
C ALA A 210 15.22 -4.39 -25.49
N GLU A 211 16.23 -3.75 -24.93
CA GLU A 211 17.54 -3.57 -25.55
C GLU A 211 18.21 -4.93 -25.85
N LYS A 212 18.26 -5.84 -24.85
CA LYS A 212 18.81 -7.20 -25.02
C LYS A 212 18.10 -7.97 -26.15
N ARG A 213 16.80 -7.74 -26.33
CA ARG A 213 15.97 -8.37 -27.35
C ARG A 213 15.90 -7.59 -28.67
N LYS A 214 16.59 -6.45 -28.76
CA LYS A 214 16.55 -5.54 -29.92
C LYS A 214 15.11 -5.13 -30.27
N MET A 215 14.31 -4.89 -29.25
CA MET A 215 12.97 -4.35 -29.37
C MET A 215 13.01 -2.82 -29.26
N THR A 216 12.07 -2.18 -29.94
CA THR A 216 11.86 -0.72 -29.82
C THR A 216 10.76 -0.44 -28.79
N VAL A 217 10.98 0.48 -27.88
CA VAL A 217 10.01 0.94 -26.89
C VAL A 217 9.68 2.40 -27.14
N GLU A 218 8.42 2.67 -27.47
CA GLU A 218 7.89 4.04 -27.57
C GLU A 218 7.26 4.40 -26.22
N ARG A 219 7.72 5.49 -25.60
CA ARG A 219 7.26 5.89 -24.27
C ARG A 219 6.15 6.94 -24.38
N ILE A 220 5.04 6.69 -23.70
CA ILE A 220 3.88 7.58 -23.61
C ILE A 220 3.78 8.07 -22.17
N ALA A 221 4.19 9.32 -21.95
CA ALA A 221 4.17 9.93 -20.62
C ALA A 221 2.80 10.52 -20.30
N ILE A 222 2.19 10.09 -19.22
CA ILE A 222 0.89 10.56 -18.75
C ILE A 222 1.11 11.53 -17.59
N ARG A 223 0.58 12.74 -17.73
CA ARG A 223 0.67 13.80 -16.72
C ARG A 223 -0.63 13.98 -15.94
N ASN A 224 -1.74 13.59 -16.55
CA ASN A 224 -3.09 13.73 -15.97
C ASN A 224 -3.91 12.50 -16.33
N TYR A 225 -4.47 11.84 -15.34
CA TYR A 225 -5.31 10.65 -15.50
C TYR A 225 -6.63 10.95 -16.25
N GLU A 226 -7.18 12.16 -16.09
CA GLU A 226 -8.43 12.53 -16.76
C GLU A 226 -8.33 12.43 -18.29
N ASP A 227 -7.16 12.78 -18.86
CA ASP A 227 -6.88 12.74 -20.29
C ASP A 227 -6.03 11.56 -20.73
N ALA A 228 -5.69 10.67 -19.82
CA ALA A 228 -4.73 9.57 -20.06
C ALA A 228 -5.13 8.71 -21.25
N THR A 229 -6.39 8.29 -21.31
CA THR A 229 -6.91 7.44 -22.39
C THR A 229 -6.77 8.10 -23.76
N ASN A 230 -7.18 9.35 -23.90
CA ASN A 230 -7.07 10.10 -25.15
C ASN A 230 -5.61 10.31 -25.53
N THR A 231 -4.75 10.63 -24.57
CA THR A 231 -3.32 10.81 -24.78
C THR A 231 -2.69 9.52 -25.32
N ILE A 232 -3.00 8.36 -24.73
CA ILE A 232 -2.50 7.07 -25.16
C ILE A 232 -2.99 6.73 -26.56
N LEU A 233 -4.29 6.82 -26.82
CA LEU A 233 -4.89 6.48 -28.12
C LEU A 233 -4.36 7.39 -29.23
N ASN A 234 -4.32 8.70 -29.02
CA ASN A 234 -3.78 9.66 -29.99
C ASN A 234 -2.29 9.40 -30.27
N SER A 235 -1.50 9.08 -29.23
CA SER A 235 -0.10 8.74 -29.41
C SER A 235 0.08 7.49 -30.26
N LEU A 236 -0.70 6.43 -29.99
CA LEU A 236 -0.66 5.19 -30.76
C LEU A 236 -1.02 5.38 -32.22
N LEU A 237 -2.02 6.24 -32.51
CA LEU A 237 -2.49 6.53 -33.86
C LEU A 237 -1.49 7.35 -34.67
N THR A 238 -0.66 8.16 -34.02
CA THR A 238 0.32 9.05 -34.68
C THR A 238 1.71 8.46 -34.82
N MET A 239 1.99 7.33 -34.15
CA MET A 239 3.28 6.67 -34.25
C MET A 239 3.48 5.96 -35.60
N ASP A 240 4.59 6.25 -36.30
CA ASP A 240 5.00 5.60 -37.53
C ASP A 240 6.47 5.17 -37.45
N PRO A 241 6.77 3.87 -37.56
CA PRO A 241 5.84 2.73 -37.63
C PRO A 241 5.10 2.49 -36.31
N ALA A 242 3.83 2.09 -36.42
CA ALA A 242 2.97 1.85 -35.25
C ALA A 242 3.51 0.71 -34.35
N PRO A 243 3.40 0.81 -33.03
CA PRO A 243 3.67 -0.30 -32.12
C PRO A 243 2.63 -1.40 -32.29
N THR A 244 3.04 -2.65 -32.04
CA THR A 244 2.17 -3.82 -32.16
C THR A 244 1.64 -4.32 -30.82
N ALA A 245 2.12 -3.75 -29.71
CA ALA A 245 1.61 -3.99 -28.37
C ALA A 245 1.70 -2.72 -27.53
N LEU A 246 0.78 -2.59 -26.60
CA LEU A 246 0.78 -1.56 -25.56
C LEU A 246 0.97 -2.25 -24.20
N TYR A 247 1.92 -1.76 -23.43
CA TYR A 247 2.08 -2.08 -22.03
C TYR A 247 1.75 -0.84 -21.20
N CYS A 248 0.85 -0.96 -20.24
CA CYS A 248 0.51 0.11 -19.31
C CYS A 248 1.12 -0.18 -17.95
N GLU A 249 1.61 0.85 -17.27
CA GLU A 249 2.22 0.74 -15.95
C GLU A 249 1.24 0.26 -14.88
N SER A 250 -0.03 0.60 -15.03
CA SER A 250 -1.10 0.23 -14.10
C SER A 250 -2.38 -0.19 -14.83
N ASP A 251 -3.23 -0.94 -14.12
CA ASP A 251 -4.57 -1.30 -14.56
C ASP A 251 -5.45 -0.05 -14.74
N GLU A 252 -5.22 0.99 -13.95
CA GLU A 252 -5.94 2.27 -14.02
C GLU A 252 -5.73 2.97 -15.37
N LEU A 253 -4.53 2.83 -15.96
CA LEU A 253 -4.27 3.30 -17.32
C LEU A 253 -4.80 2.33 -18.38
N ALA A 254 -4.67 1.03 -18.15
CA ALA A 254 -4.96 0.02 -19.16
C ALA A 254 -6.46 -0.20 -19.39
N LEU A 255 -7.27 -0.27 -18.33
CA LEU A 255 -8.69 -0.62 -18.44
C LEU A 255 -9.50 0.40 -19.26
N PRO A 256 -9.37 1.74 -19.05
CA PRO A 256 -10.06 2.71 -19.88
C PRO A 256 -9.63 2.66 -21.35
N VAL A 257 -8.31 2.42 -21.61
CA VAL A 257 -7.81 2.30 -22.98
C VAL A 257 -8.41 1.09 -23.68
N ILE A 258 -8.46 -0.08 -23.01
CA ILE A 258 -9.07 -1.29 -23.56
C ILE A 258 -10.54 -1.04 -23.88
N TYR A 259 -11.29 -0.46 -22.93
CA TYR A 259 -12.71 -0.20 -23.09
C TYR A 259 -12.99 0.73 -24.29
N ASN A 260 -12.24 1.83 -24.42
CA ASN A 260 -12.40 2.75 -25.55
C ASN A 260 -11.94 2.13 -26.87
N ALA A 261 -10.81 1.43 -26.89
CA ALA A 261 -10.33 0.73 -28.08
C ALA A 261 -11.33 -0.34 -28.58
N MET A 262 -11.99 -1.04 -27.69
CA MET A 262 -13.05 -2.01 -28.05
C MET A 262 -14.27 -1.33 -28.63
N GLN A 263 -14.63 -0.12 -28.18
CA GLN A 263 -15.76 0.64 -28.75
C GLN A 263 -15.43 1.22 -30.12
N GLU A 264 -14.23 1.73 -30.32
CA GLU A 264 -13.79 2.30 -31.59
C GLU A 264 -13.51 1.23 -32.64
N LEU A 265 -13.01 0.05 -32.26
CA LEU A 265 -12.78 -1.09 -33.14
C LEU A 265 -14.06 -1.80 -33.58
N VAL A 266 -15.22 -1.44 -33.05
CA VAL A 266 -16.54 -1.92 -33.50
C VAL A 266 -17.03 -1.15 -34.76
N VAL A 267 -16.30 -0.13 -35.25
CA VAL A 267 -16.59 0.64 -36.48
C VAL A 267 -15.36 0.71 -37.38
N PRO A 268 -15.44 0.38 -38.65
CA PRO A 268 -16.11 -0.63 -39.42
C PRO A 268 -15.15 -1.70 -39.99
N ARG A 269 -15.65 -2.88 -40.32
CA ARG A 269 -14.97 -3.99 -41.04
C ARG A 269 -14.40 -3.64 -42.44
N SER A 270 -14.18 -2.36 -42.76
CA SER A 270 -13.73 -1.91 -44.07
C SER A 270 -12.31 -1.34 -44.16
N MET A 271 -11.52 -1.39 -43.06
CA MET A 271 -10.10 -1.02 -43.14
C MET A 271 -9.19 -2.26 -43.13
N PRO A 272 -8.54 -2.58 -44.27
CA PRO A 272 -7.73 -3.81 -44.40
C PRO A 272 -6.34 -3.73 -43.72
N THR A 273 -6.03 -2.73 -42.88
CA THR A 273 -4.68 -2.49 -42.36
C THR A 273 -4.60 -2.28 -40.84
N ALA A 274 -5.67 -2.40 -40.08
CA ALA A 274 -5.60 -2.32 -38.62
C ALA A 274 -4.96 -3.61 -38.08
N ARG A 275 -3.68 -3.56 -37.75
CA ARG A 275 -3.02 -4.63 -36.99
C ARG A 275 -3.59 -4.64 -35.56
N PRO A 276 -3.98 -5.79 -35.03
CA PRO A 276 -4.47 -5.86 -33.66
C PRO A 276 -3.36 -5.42 -32.68
N ILE A 277 -3.64 -4.45 -31.85
CA ILE A 277 -2.77 -4.06 -30.74
C ILE A 277 -3.05 -5.02 -29.59
N THR A 278 -2.03 -5.73 -29.12
CA THR A 278 -2.15 -6.54 -27.91
C THR A 278 -1.90 -5.66 -26.71
N CYS A 279 -2.90 -5.54 -25.82
CA CYS A 279 -2.75 -4.82 -24.56
C CYS A 279 -2.42 -5.85 -23.45
N LEU A 280 -1.33 -5.62 -22.75
CA LEU A 280 -0.94 -6.37 -21.56
C LEU A 280 -1.21 -5.51 -20.33
N LEU A 281 -2.02 -6.09 -19.43
CA LEU A 281 -2.28 -5.52 -18.12
C LEU A 281 -1.14 -5.87 -17.17
N CYS A 282 -0.69 -4.91 -16.39
CA CYS A 282 0.19 -5.15 -15.27
C CYS A 282 -0.66 -5.55 -14.06
N ARG A 283 -0.58 -6.81 -13.63
CA ARG A 283 -1.10 -7.25 -12.33
C ARG A 283 0.01 -7.28 -11.31
#